data_7971f9f8a04741336e6d67c7da3ea922
#
_entry.id   7971f9f8a04741336e6d67c7da3ea922
#
_cell.length_a   1.000
_cell.length_b   1.000
_cell.length_c   1.000
_cell.angle_alpha   90.00
_cell.angle_beta   90.00
_cell.angle_gamma   90.00
#
_symmetry.space_group_name_H-M   'P 1'
#
loop_
_entity.id
_entity.type
_entity.pdbx_description
1 polymer ?
#
loop_
_entity_poly.entity_id
_entity_poly.type
_entity_poly.pdbx_seq_one_letter_code
_entity_poly.pdbx_strand_id
1 'polypeptide(L)'
;MKQLKGYSEAKVISGGFPQLPKGGYVAKIMDCKEESKNGYSWLAFSFDIAEGDHKGHFAEQYRSNTNEDKKWRGPYNAFIPDEGSQYYEDNLNRFKTMMANIEDSNEGYHWDWDEKKLKGKMCGVLFGEKEFETVNGDVIILTECRGIRSVECIREGKYKIPALKTLNKSSAPSAAGYTPVSTADDDDLPF
;
A
#
# COMPACT_ATOMS: atom_id res chain seq x y z
N MET A 1 40.79 10.99 -24.47
CA MET A 1 40.07 10.96 -23.19
C MET A 1 40.55 9.72 -22.41
N LYS A 2 40.87 9.85 -21.12
CA LYS A 2 41.37 8.73 -20.33
C LYS A 2 40.20 7.84 -19.91
N GLN A 3 40.38 6.52 -20.03
CA GLN A 3 39.35 5.56 -19.59
C GLN A 3 39.14 5.67 -18.08
N LEU A 4 37.87 5.74 -17.65
CA LEU A 4 37.50 5.83 -16.23
C LEU A 4 37.60 4.45 -15.57
N LYS A 5 38.21 4.40 -14.40
CA LYS A 5 38.33 3.16 -13.60
C LYS A 5 36.91 2.74 -13.14
N GLY A 6 36.55 1.46 -13.38
CA GLY A 6 35.25 0.92 -13.00
C GLY A 6 34.10 1.23 -13.97
N TYR A 7 34.37 1.83 -15.14
CA TYR A 7 33.31 2.14 -16.11
C TYR A 7 32.59 0.89 -16.64
N SER A 8 33.33 -0.20 -16.84
CA SER A 8 32.77 -1.49 -17.29
C SER A 8 31.91 -2.20 -16.24
N GLU A 9 32.12 -1.87 -14.96
CA GLU A 9 31.42 -2.45 -13.80
C GLU A 9 30.26 -1.55 -13.35
N ALA A 10 30.25 -0.32 -13.83
CA ALA A 10 29.21 0.65 -13.51
C ALA A 10 27.87 0.20 -14.12
N LYS A 11 26.83 0.14 -13.29
CA LYS A 11 25.46 -0.14 -13.76
C LYS A 11 24.93 1.05 -14.54
N VAL A 12 24.37 0.80 -15.71
CA VAL A 12 23.63 1.81 -16.47
C VAL A 12 22.35 2.13 -15.68
N ILE A 13 22.22 3.37 -15.23
CA ILE A 13 20.99 3.86 -14.59
C ILE A 13 20.05 4.29 -15.73
N SER A 14 19.23 3.37 -16.19
CA SER A 14 18.21 3.63 -17.19
C SER A 14 16.86 3.85 -16.49
N GLY A 15 16.41 5.12 -16.43
CA GLY A 15 15.06 5.45 -15.95
C GLY A 15 14.84 5.22 -14.44
N GLY A 16 13.73 5.71 -13.90
CA GLY A 16 13.41 5.71 -12.46
C GLY A 16 13.56 4.37 -11.72
N PHE A 17 13.45 4.42 -10.40
CA PHE A 17 13.54 3.25 -9.53
C PHE A 17 12.52 2.17 -9.96
N PRO A 18 12.91 0.90 -10.08
CA PRO A 18 12.00 -0.15 -10.53
C PRO A 18 10.78 -0.24 -9.60
N GLN A 19 9.62 -0.42 -10.21
CA GLN A 19 8.37 -0.58 -9.48
C GLN A 19 8.32 -1.95 -8.81
N LEU A 20 7.76 -2.00 -7.58
CA LEU A 20 7.52 -3.27 -6.90
C LEU A 20 6.46 -4.07 -7.70
N PRO A 21 6.71 -5.33 -8.07
CA PRO A 21 5.71 -6.16 -8.75
C PRO A 21 4.44 -6.37 -7.91
N LYS A 22 3.30 -6.66 -8.57
CA LYS A 22 2.11 -7.12 -7.86
C LYS A 22 2.37 -8.44 -7.15
N GLY A 23 1.83 -8.59 -5.94
CA GLY A 23 2.04 -9.79 -5.12
C GLY A 23 1.83 -9.55 -3.64
N GLY A 24 2.06 -10.60 -2.85
CA GLY A 24 2.07 -10.53 -1.40
C GLY A 24 3.50 -10.42 -0.87
N TYR A 25 3.71 -9.55 0.09
CA TYR A 25 5.02 -9.30 0.69
C TYR A 25 4.93 -9.24 2.21
N VAL A 26 5.94 -9.79 2.88
CA VAL A 26 6.13 -9.53 4.31
C VAL A 26 6.77 -8.16 4.46
N ALA A 27 6.12 -7.30 5.21
CA ALA A 27 6.53 -5.91 5.38
C ALA A 27 6.67 -5.52 6.85
N LYS A 28 7.41 -4.45 7.08
CA LYS A 28 7.52 -3.78 8.37
C LYS A 28 6.88 -2.41 8.26
N ILE A 29 6.06 -2.06 9.26
CA ILE A 29 5.48 -0.74 9.38
C ILE A 29 6.57 0.23 9.83
N MET A 30 6.90 1.19 8.98
CA MET A 30 7.95 2.19 9.22
C MET A 30 7.40 3.39 9.98
N ASP A 31 6.14 3.76 9.69
CA ASP A 31 5.41 4.82 10.37
C ASP A 31 3.90 4.60 10.19
N CYS A 32 3.12 5.07 11.14
CA CYS A 32 1.67 5.11 11.07
C CYS A 32 1.17 6.37 11.74
N LYS A 33 0.27 7.10 11.09
CA LYS A 33 -0.29 8.35 11.59
C LYS A 33 -1.77 8.42 11.29
N GLU A 34 -2.54 8.91 12.24
CA GLU A 34 -3.89 9.35 11.96
C GLU A 34 -3.86 10.66 11.19
N GLU A 35 -4.56 10.69 10.07
CA GLU A 35 -4.75 11.87 9.24
C GLU A 35 -6.24 12.06 8.97
N SER A 36 -6.65 13.32 8.78
CA SER A 36 -8.03 13.65 8.45
C SER A 36 -8.11 14.74 7.39
N LYS A 37 -9.09 14.63 6.51
CA LYS A 37 -9.38 15.65 5.49
C LYS A 37 -10.84 15.54 5.04
N ASN A 38 -11.50 16.69 4.91
CA ASN A 38 -12.88 16.79 4.41
C ASN A 38 -13.89 15.88 5.17
N GLY A 39 -13.71 15.72 6.48
CA GLY A 39 -14.59 14.89 7.31
C GLY A 39 -14.27 13.40 7.31
N TYR A 40 -13.25 12.96 6.57
CA TYR A 40 -12.79 11.58 6.60
C TYR A 40 -11.49 11.46 7.37
N SER A 41 -11.37 10.41 8.18
CA SER A 41 -10.13 10.07 8.90
C SER A 41 -9.58 8.73 8.43
N TRP A 42 -8.26 8.59 8.42
CA TRP A 42 -7.60 7.34 8.05
C TRP A 42 -6.29 7.18 8.81
N LEU A 43 -5.84 5.94 8.93
CA LEU A 43 -4.48 5.63 9.33
C LEU A 43 -3.61 5.59 8.08
N ALA A 44 -2.65 6.52 8.01
CA ALA A 44 -1.65 6.57 6.94
C ALA A 44 -0.45 5.71 7.32
N PHE A 45 -0.36 4.52 6.72
CA PHE A 45 0.76 3.61 6.89
C PHE A 45 1.88 3.90 5.90
N SER A 46 3.12 3.72 6.34
CA SER A 46 4.30 3.64 5.49
C SER A 46 4.99 2.31 5.76
N PHE A 47 5.25 1.53 4.69
CA PHE A 47 5.87 0.21 4.79
C PHE A 47 7.28 0.20 4.20
N ASP A 48 8.08 -0.78 4.63
CA ASP A 48 9.20 -1.29 3.85
C ASP A 48 9.11 -2.81 3.78
N ILE A 49 9.60 -3.40 2.68
CA ILE A 49 9.61 -4.85 2.52
C ILE A 49 10.67 -5.44 3.45
N ALA A 50 10.26 -6.41 4.26
CA ALA A 50 11.10 -6.99 5.30
C ALA A 50 11.79 -8.29 4.89
N GLU A 51 11.21 -9.05 3.94
CA GLU A 51 11.68 -10.38 3.53
C GLU A 51 11.70 -10.53 2.00
N GLY A 52 12.47 -11.50 1.52
CA GLY A 52 12.56 -11.89 0.11
C GLY A 52 13.42 -10.96 -0.73
N ASP A 53 13.33 -11.13 -2.06
CA ASP A 53 14.19 -10.47 -3.06
C ASP A 53 14.02 -8.94 -3.12
N HIS A 54 12.90 -8.45 -2.62
CA HIS A 54 12.58 -7.03 -2.59
C HIS A 54 12.79 -6.38 -1.21
N LYS A 55 13.50 -7.07 -0.30
CA LYS A 55 13.79 -6.52 1.04
C LYS A 55 14.45 -5.16 0.96
N GLY A 56 13.91 -4.18 1.70
CA GLY A 56 14.43 -2.81 1.74
C GLY A 56 14.09 -1.94 0.52
N HIS A 57 13.16 -2.39 -0.33
CA HIS A 57 12.81 -1.75 -1.59
C HIS A 57 12.49 -0.26 -1.44
N PHE A 58 11.60 0.11 -0.51
CA PHE A 58 11.20 1.51 -0.33
C PHE A 58 12.27 2.34 0.36
N ALA A 59 13.06 1.74 1.26
CA ALA A 59 14.20 2.42 1.88
C ALA A 59 15.29 2.74 0.86
N GLU A 60 15.57 1.84 -0.08
CA GLU A 60 16.53 2.05 -1.15
C GLU A 60 16.01 3.12 -2.13
N GLN A 61 14.73 3.02 -2.52
CA GLN A 61 14.07 4.03 -3.35
C GLN A 61 14.14 5.43 -2.72
N TYR A 62 13.87 5.53 -1.42
CA TYR A 62 13.95 6.80 -0.70
C TYR A 62 15.38 7.35 -0.65
N ARG A 63 16.39 6.50 -0.44
CA ARG A 63 17.80 6.90 -0.41
C ARG A 63 18.31 7.35 -1.77
N SER A 64 17.93 6.65 -2.84
CA SER A 64 18.35 6.96 -4.20
C SER A 64 17.66 8.20 -4.79
N ASN A 65 16.54 8.63 -4.21
CA ASN A 65 15.85 9.85 -4.64
C ASN A 65 16.61 11.09 -4.15
N THR A 66 17.08 11.91 -5.09
CA THR A 66 17.86 13.14 -4.81
C THR A 66 17.00 14.40 -4.71
N ASN A 67 15.67 14.28 -4.90
CA ASN A 67 14.78 15.45 -4.80
C ASN A 67 14.71 15.97 -3.36
N GLU A 68 14.69 17.28 -3.17
CA GLU A 68 14.59 17.92 -1.86
C GLU A 68 13.28 17.54 -1.14
N ASP A 69 12.15 17.50 -1.87
CA ASP A 69 10.82 17.14 -1.37
C ASP A 69 10.51 15.64 -1.49
N LYS A 70 11.53 14.78 -1.32
CA LYS A 70 11.33 13.33 -1.46
C LYS A 70 10.37 12.81 -0.39
N LYS A 71 9.42 11.96 -0.86
CA LYS A 71 8.44 11.29 0.00
C LYS A 71 8.70 9.79 0.00
N TRP A 72 8.37 9.16 1.14
CA TRP A 72 8.36 7.71 1.23
C TRP A 72 7.33 7.13 0.27
N ARG A 73 7.72 6.14 -0.52
CA ARG A 73 6.84 5.40 -1.43
C ARG A 73 6.37 4.13 -0.71
N GLY A 74 5.21 3.59 -1.10
CA GLY A 74 4.59 2.45 -0.42
C GLY A 74 3.64 2.87 0.71
N PRO A 75 2.81 3.92 0.51
CA PRO A 75 1.77 4.29 1.46
C PRO A 75 0.56 3.37 1.33
N TYR A 76 -0.15 3.22 2.43
CA TYR A 76 -1.48 2.63 2.46
C TYR A 76 -2.36 3.42 3.43
N ASN A 77 -3.51 3.85 2.97
CA ASN A 77 -4.47 4.59 3.77
C ASN A 77 -5.63 3.67 4.15
N ALA A 78 -5.72 3.33 5.43
CA ALA A 78 -6.83 2.56 5.98
C ALA A 78 -7.84 3.54 6.59
N PHE A 79 -9.02 3.67 5.97
CA PHE A 79 -10.06 4.55 6.48
C PHE A 79 -10.55 4.09 7.85
N ILE A 80 -10.68 5.03 8.77
CA ILE A 80 -11.29 4.82 10.08
C ILE A 80 -12.81 4.83 9.88
N PRO A 81 -13.55 3.82 10.38
CA PRO A 81 -14.99 3.74 10.22
C PRO A 81 -15.70 4.96 10.81
N ASP A 82 -16.61 5.55 10.06
CA ASP A 82 -17.45 6.67 10.49
C ASP A 82 -18.79 6.13 11.01
N GLU A 83 -19.10 6.37 12.30
CA GLU A 83 -20.32 5.94 12.96
C GLU A 83 -21.60 6.47 12.31
N GLY A 84 -21.52 7.61 11.61
CA GLY A 84 -22.63 8.20 10.84
C GLY A 84 -22.86 7.55 9.47
N SER A 85 -21.98 6.67 9.01
CA SER A 85 -22.09 6.04 7.71
C SER A 85 -23.05 4.87 7.70
N GLN A 86 -23.85 4.72 6.65
CA GLN A 86 -24.68 3.53 6.41
C GLN A 86 -23.84 2.24 6.24
N TYR A 87 -22.55 2.36 5.96
CA TYR A 87 -21.60 1.23 5.79
C TYR A 87 -20.71 1.05 7.02
N TYR A 88 -21.09 1.61 8.17
CA TYR A 88 -20.27 1.60 9.38
C TYR A 88 -19.87 0.18 9.81
N GLU A 89 -20.82 -0.74 9.87
CA GLU A 89 -20.56 -2.12 10.34
C GLU A 89 -19.57 -2.85 9.43
N ASP A 90 -19.76 -2.77 8.11
CA ASP A 90 -18.86 -3.41 7.15
C ASP A 90 -17.44 -2.82 7.23
N ASN A 91 -17.34 -1.50 7.30
CA ASN A 91 -16.05 -0.83 7.44
C ASN A 91 -15.39 -1.15 8.77
N LEU A 92 -16.17 -1.28 9.86
CA LEU A 92 -15.65 -1.67 11.17
C LEU A 92 -15.11 -3.10 11.15
N ASN A 93 -15.83 -4.03 10.51
CA ASN A 93 -15.37 -5.41 10.36
C ASN A 93 -14.06 -5.48 9.56
N ARG A 94 -13.94 -4.74 8.47
CA ARG A 94 -12.70 -4.64 7.66
C ARG A 94 -11.55 -4.04 8.47
N PHE A 95 -11.80 -2.95 9.20
CA PHE A 95 -10.80 -2.32 10.07
C PHE A 95 -10.34 -3.27 11.17
N LYS A 96 -11.28 -3.94 11.84
CA LYS A 96 -10.98 -4.94 12.87
C LYS A 96 -10.17 -6.11 12.32
N THR A 97 -10.54 -6.62 11.14
CA THR A 97 -9.81 -7.70 10.47
C THR A 97 -8.37 -7.28 10.13
N MET A 98 -8.18 -6.05 9.67
CA MET A 98 -6.85 -5.50 9.40
C MET A 98 -6.00 -5.45 10.68
N MET A 99 -6.56 -4.97 11.80
CA MET A 99 -5.85 -4.92 13.08
C MET A 99 -5.53 -6.32 13.61
N ALA A 100 -6.46 -7.26 13.51
CA ALA A 100 -6.23 -8.66 13.89
C ALA A 100 -5.08 -9.28 13.09
N ASN A 101 -4.99 -9.04 11.78
CA ASN A 101 -3.88 -9.50 10.96
C ASN A 101 -2.52 -8.94 11.43
N ILE A 102 -2.48 -7.71 11.95
CA ILE A 102 -1.27 -7.12 12.52
C ILE A 102 -0.96 -7.76 13.89
N GLU A 103 -1.97 -7.98 14.74
CA GLU A 103 -1.81 -8.65 16.02
C GLU A 103 -1.26 -10.07 15.83
N ASP A 104 -1.87 -10.87 14.94
CA ASP A 104 -1.44 -12.23 14.60
C ASP A 104 0.01 -12.29 14.09
N SER A 105 0.48 -11.19 13.48
CA SER A 105 1.84 -11.07 12.97
C SER A 105 2.87 -10.67 14.02
N ASN A 106 2.43 -10.32 15.24
CA ASN A 106 3.30 -9.77 16.29
C ASN A 106 2.91 -10.32 17.66
N GLU A 107 3.58 -11.39 18.08
CA GLU A 107 3.33 -12.03 19.36
C GLU A 107 3.31 -11.04 20.53
N GLY A 108 2.28 -11.14 21.37
CA GLY A 108 2.09 -10.29 22.56
C GLY A 108 1.67 -8.85 22.25
N TYR A 109 1.42 -8.51 20.99
CA TYR A 109 0.88 -7.21 20.63
C TYR A 109 -0.65 -7.28 20.54
N HIS A 110 -1.31 -6.31 21.16
CA HIS A 110 -2.73 -6.08 21.06
C HIS A 110 -3.00 -4.62 20.74
N TRP A 111 -3.90 -4.36 19.81
CA TRP A 111 -4.31 -3.03 19.43
C TRP A 111 -5.07 -2.31 20.56
N ASP A 112 -4.56 -1.15 20.94
CA ASP A 112 -5.09 -0.35 22.05
C ASP A 112 -5.41 1.11 21.66
N TRP A 113 -5.68 1.33 20.36
CA TRP A 113 -6.02 2.64 19.78
C TRP A 113 -4.87 3.66 19.79
N ASP A 114 -3.62 3.21 19.94
CA ASP A 114 -2.41 4.03 19.82
C ASP A 114 -1.67 3.66 18.51
N GLU A 115 -1.89 4.44 17.46
CA GLU A 115 -1.30 4.21 16.13
C GLU A 115 0.24 4.26 16.14
N LYS A 116 0.83 4.96 17.12
CA LYS A 116 2.30 5.06 17.24
C LYS A 116 2.95 3.71 17.57
N LYS A 117 2.21 2.83 18.27
CA LYS A 117 2.67 1.49 18.63
C LYS A 117 2.70 0.54 17.43
N LEU A 118 2.07 0.90 16.31
CA LEU A 118 2.16 0.15 15.06
C LEU A 118 3.54 0.26 14.41
N LYS A 119 4.28 1.32 14.70
CA LYS A 119 5.64 1.48 14.18
C LYS A 119 6.55 0.33 14.60
N GLY A 120 7.22 -0.27 13.63
CA GLY A 120 8.12 -1.39 13.84
C GLY A 120 7.45 -2.76 13.82
N LYS A 121 6.11 -2.83 13.81
CA LYS A 121 5.36 -4.08 13.72
C LYS A 121 5.47 -4.69 12.32
N MET A 122 5.37 -6.02 12.27
CA MET A 122 5.36 -6.78 11.03
C MET A 122 3.93 -6.95 10.54
N CYS A 123 3.76 -7.06 9.23
CA CYS A 123 2.49 -7.41 8.61
C CYS A 123 2.71 -7.99 7.22
N GLY A 124 1.71 -8.66 6.69
CA GLY A 124 1.62 -8.98 5.28
C GLY A 124 0.99 -7.81 4.52
N VAL A 125 1.47 -7.51 3.32
CA VAL A 125 0.89 -6.49 2.45
C VAL A 125 0.62 -7.06 1.06
N LEU A 126 -0.53 -6.72 0.49
CA LEU A 126 -0.90 -7.11 -0.86
C LEU A 126 -0.77 -5.92 -1.80
N PHE A 127 0.03 -6.09 -2.84
CA PHE A 127 0.19 -5.11 -3.91
C PHE A 127 -0.56 -5.57 -5.17
N GLY A 128 -1.39 -4.70 -5.68
CA GLY A 128 -2.13 -4.88 -6.93
C GLY A 128 -1.81 -3.77 -7.92
N GLU A 129 -2.14 -4.01 -9.18
CA GLU A 129 -1.98 -3.04 -10.27
C GLU A 129 -3.17 -2.10 -10.35
N LYS A 130 -2.89 -0.87 -10.78
CA LYS A 130 -3.88 0.17 -11.01
C LYS A 130 -3.49 1.00 -12.22
N GLU A 131 -4.45 1.26 -13.10
CA GLU A 131 -4.28 2.25 -14.15
C GLU A 131 -4.25 3.66 -13.58
N PHE A 132 -3.31 4.45 -14.05
CA PHE A 132 -3.15 5.85 -13.68
C PHE A 132 -2.99 6.68 -14.96
N GLU A 133 -3.80 7.72 -15.09
CA GLU A 133 -3.68 8.68 -16.19
C GLU A 133 -2.68 9.77 -15.81
N THR A 134 -1.63 9.91 -16.61
CA THR A 134 -0.62 10.96 -16.41
C THR A 134 -1.18 12.31 -16.79
N VAL A 135 -0.48 13.38 -16.41
CA VAL A 135 -0.84 14.77 -16.79
C VAL A 135 -0.90 14.96 -18.32
N ASN A 136 -0.16 14.14 -19.06
CA ASN A 136 -0.13 14.18 -20.53
C ASN A 136 -1.26 13.34 -21.18
N GLY A 137 -2.10 12.67 -20.38
CA GLY A 137 -3.16 11.80 -20.87
C GLY A 137 -2.74 10.36 -21.17
N ASP A 138 -1.48 10.00 -20.94
CA ASP A 138 -1.02 8.63 -21.10
C ASP A 138 -1.51 7.76 -19.94
N VAL A 139 -1.98 6.56 -20.23
CA VAL A 139 -2.36 5.58 -19.20
C VAL A 139 -1.16 4.69 -18.88
N ILE A 140 -0.73 4.70 -17.64
CA ILE A 140 0.32 3.83 -17.12
C ILE A 140 -0.23 2.91 -16.04
N ILE A 141 0.43 1.77 -15.83
CA ILE A 141 0.09 0.83 -14.75
C ILE A 141 1.06 1.08 -13.58
N LEU A 142 0.49 1.38 -12.43
CA LEU A 142 1.23 1.53 -11.17
C LEU A 142 0.84 0.40 -10.22
N THR A 143 1.77 0.03 -9.35
CA THR A 143 1.52 -0.92 -8.26
C THR A 143 1.25 -0.15 -6.96
N GLU A 144 0.13 -0.45 -6.31
CA GLU A 144 -0.24 0.15 -5.02
C GLU A 144 -0.57 -0.93 -3.99
N CYS A 145 -0.38 -0.62 -2.70
CA CYS A 145 -0.84 -1.50 -1.63
C CYS A 145 -2.37 -1.48 -1.59
N ARG A 146 -2.99 -2.68 -1.58
CA ARG A 146 -4.44 -2.88 -1.63
C ARG A 146 -5.00 -3.43 -0.32
N GLY A 147 -4.15 -3.88 0.60
CA GLY A 147 -4.61 -4.37 1.88
C GLY A 147 -3.52 -5.00 2.73
N ILE A 148 -3.86 -5.21 4.00
CA ILE A 148 -3.01 -5.83 5.00
C ILE A 148 -3.52 -7.24 5.30
N ARG A 149 -2.61 -8.18 5.47
CA ARG A 149 -2.82 -9.58 5.85
C ARG A 149 -1.87 -9.95 7.00
N SER A 150 -2.03 -11.13 7.57
CA SER A 150 -1.02 -11.65 8.49
C SER A 150 0.24 -12.07 7.73
N VAL A 151 1.38 -12.06 8.42
CA VAL A 151 2.67 -12.52 7.88
C VAL A 151 2.57 -13.97 7.45
N GLU A 152 1.89 -14.80 8.24
CA GLU A 152 1.71 -16.23 7.95
C GLU A 152 0.94 -16.44 6.65
N CYS A 153 -0.16 -15.70 6.44
CA CYS A 153 -0.94 -15.74 5.21
C CYS A 153 -0.07 -15.48 3.98
N ILE A 154 0.87 -14.54 4.05
CA ILE A 154 1.80 -14.25 2.95
C ILE A 154 2.80 -15.38 2.75
N ARG A 155 3.44 -15.86 3.83
CA ARG A 155 4.44 -16.94 3.76
C ARG A 155 3.88 -18.25 3.23
N GLU A 156 2.63 -18.54 3.56
CA GLU A 156 1.93 -19.74 3.09
C GLU A 156 1.33 -19.58 1.69
N GLY A 157 1.35 -18.38 1.11
CA GLY A 157 0.72 -18.09 -0.19
C GLY A 157 -0.80 -18.15 -0.17
N LYS A 158 -1.42 -18.07 1.00
CA LYS A 158 -2.89 -18.11 1.20
C LYS A 158 -3.53 -16.75 0.94
N TYR A 159 -3.29 -16.19 -0.25
CA TYR A 159 -3.87 -14.92 -0.66
C TYR A 159 -4.14 -14.91 -2.16
N LYS A 160 -5.05 -14.06 -2.59
CA LYS A 160 -5.26 -13.76 -4.00
C LYS A 160 -4.62 -12.40 -4.32
N ILE A 161 -3.95 -12.32 -5.47
CA ILE A 161 -3.43 -11.05 -5.96
C ILE A 161 -4.63 -10.20 -6.40
N PRO A 162 -4.76 -8.95 -5.93
CA PRO A 162 -5.86 -8.08 -6.32
C PRO A 162 -5.90 -7.87 -7.83
N ALA A 163 -7.10 -7.89 -8.40
CA ALA A 163 -7.31 -7.62 -9.81
C ALA A 163 -6.85 -6.20 -10.20
N LEU A 164 -6.54 -6.00 -11.48
CA LEU A 164 -6.21 -4.68 -12.00
C LEU A 164 -7.38 -3.72 -11.79
N LYS A 165 -7.11 -2.61 -11.12
CA LYS A 165 -8.06 -1.51 -10.98
C LYS A 165 -7.96 -0.60 -12.20
N THR A 166 -8.95 -0.68 -13.08
CA THR A 166 -9.02 0.13 -14.29
C THR A 166 -9.57 1.54 -14.00
N LEU A 167 -9.19 2.49 -14.84
CA LEU A 167 -9.81 3.81 -14.86
C LEU A 167 -11.24 3.67 -15.37
N ASN A 168 -12.22 4.03 -14.54
CA ASN A 168 -13.62 4.17 -15.00
C ASN A 168 -13.71 5.35 -15.97
N LYS A 169 -13.67 5.09 -17.27
CA LYS A 169 -13.87 6.11 -18.32
C LYS A 169 -15.32 6.56 -18.47
N SER A 170 -16.21 6.23 -17.55
CA SER A 170 -17.62 6.63 -17.59
C SER A 170 -17.96 7.51 -16.41
N SER A 171 -17.79 8.81 -16.59
CA SER A 171 -18.79 9.86 -16.30
C SER A 171 -18.16 11.23 -16.48
N ALA A 172 -18.82 12.06 -17.28
CA ALA A 172 -18.65 13.52 -17.28
C ALA A 172 -18.69 14.06 -15.83
N PRO A 173 -18.04 15.19 -15.52
CA PRO A 173 -17.98 15.70 -14.16
C PRO A 173 -19.39 16.01 -13.66
N SER A 174 -19.99 15.09 -12.94
CA SER A 174 -21.14 15.36 -12.11
C SER A 174 -20.60 15.98 -10.83
N ALA A 175 -20.92 17.25 -10.64
CA ALA A 175 -20.73 17.96 -9.40
C ALA A 175 -21.62 17.34 -8.33
N ALA A 176 -21.14 16.31 -7.66
CA ALA A 176 -21.61 15.84 -6.36
C ALA A 176 -20.72 14.65 -5.95
N GLY A 177 -19.99 14.84 -4.86
CA GLY A 177 -19.06 13.86 -4.35
C GLY A 177 -19.67 12.50 -4.08
N TYR A 178 -18.79 11.51 -3.99
CA TYR A 178 -19.03 10.15 -3.62
C TYR A 178 -19.54 9.21 -4.72
N THR A 179 -18.63 8.53 -5.39
CA THR A 179 -18.96 7.27 -6.04
C THR A 179 -18.83 6.15 -5.00
N PRO A 180 -19.93 5.42 -4.70
CA PRO A 180 -19.83 4.21 -3.91
C PRO A 180 -18.88 3.25 -4.64
N VAL A 181 -17.92 2.70 -3.92
CA VAL A 181 -17.13 1.56 -4.41
C VAL A 181 -18.13 0.48 -4.75
N SER A 182 -18.21 0.10 -6.02
CA SER A 182 -19.05 -0.98 -6.50
C SER A 182 -18.71 -2.23 -5.68
N THR A 183 -19.71 -2.77 -5.00
CA THR A 183 -19.64 -4.00 -4.20
C THR A 183 -19.49 -5.28 -5.05
N ALA A 184 -19.15 -5.14 -6.35
CA ALA A 184 -19.06 -6.27 -7.27
C ALA A 184 -17.79 -7.11 -7.17
N ASP A 185 -16.78 -6.68 -6.39
CA ASP A 185 -15.49 -7.39 -6.28
C ASP A 185 -15.26 -8.04 -4.90
N ASP A 186 -16.28 -8.09 -4.03
CA ASP A 186 -16.15 -8.61 -2.66
C ASP A 186 -16.51 -10.10 -2.49
N ASP A 187 -16.84 -10.81 -3.57
CA ASP A 187 -17.20 -12.25 -3.51
C ASP A 187 -16.00 -13.21 -3.32
N ASP A 188 -14.79 -12.66 -3.14
CA ASP A 188 -13.57 -13.44 -3.06
C ASP A 188 -12.92 -13.45 -1.67
N LEU A 189 -13.70 -13.41 -0.57
CA LEU A 189 -13.18 -13.77 0.75
C LEU A 189 -13.21 -15.30 0.90
N PRO A 190 -12.06 -15.98 0.92
CA PRO A 190 -12.04 -17.36 1.39
C PRO A 190 -12.26 -17.33 2.91
N PHE A 191 -13.28 -18.05 3.35
CA PHE A 191 -13.45 -18.45 4.74
C PHE A 191 -12.29 -19.33 5.18
#